data_52bd4e408374d2a76a043a2aef66d4bf
#
_entry.id   52bd4e408374d2a76a043a2aef66d4bf
#
_cell.length_a   1.000
_cell.length_b   1.000
_cell.length_c   1.000
_cell.angle_alpha   90.00
_cell.angle_beta   90.00
_cell.angle_gamma   90.00
#
_symmetry.space_group_name_H-M   'P 1'
#
loop_
_entity.id
_entity.type
_entity.pdbx_description
1 polymer ?
#
loop_
_entity_poly.entity_id
_entity_poly.type
_entity_poly.pdbx_seq_one_letter_code
_entity_poly.pdbx_strand_id
1 'polypeptide(L)'
;MTIETYTGPMFCEKTGRMIREIMVKEHGGWVQGEDFEVFNHATDTRYGDGVISTHDGDQVPSYMAKDSFDLLGKIAEWDGSCWVLREEYADLKTIFVDEAEFFDMDLIGVVDYIDQMLGVDVYLAGLDTDFRGKPFPGPMPGLLAIADRVHKYKAGCKSEEKCGEGATRTQRIVNGVPAGYHD
;
A
#
# COMPACT_ATOMS: atom_id res chain seq x y z
N MET A 1 -8.78 11.32 -12.06
CA MET A 1 -8.31 10.15 -11.35
C MET A 1 -7.04 10.56 -10.64
N THR A 2 -6.68 9.86 -9.58
CA THR A 2 -5.59 10.26 -8.70
C THR A 2 -4.82 9.05 -8.20
N ILE A 3 -3.49 9.13 -8.22
CA ILE A 3 -2.59 8.18 -7.53
C ILE A 3 -2.05 8.88 -6.27
N GLU A 4 -2.44 8.38 -5.09
CA GLU A 4 -1.95 8.89 -3.80
C GLU A 4 -1.10 7.83 -3.09
N THR A 5 0.04 8.23 -2.54
CA THR A 5 0.96 7.31 -1.86
C THR A 5 1.26 7.76 -0.44
N TYR A 6 1.02 6.87 0.53
CA TYR A 6 1.38 7.01 1.95
C TYR A 6 2.68 6.27 2.20
N THR A 7 3.73 6.97 2.58
CA THR A 7 5.05 6.37 2.71
C THR A 7 5.84 6.87 3.92
N GLY A 8 6.90 6.16 4.26
CA GLY A 8 7.78 6.43 5.39
C GLY A 8 8.22 5.14 6.09
N PRO A 9 8.96 5.22 7.21
CA PRO A 9 9.48 4.05 7.91
C PRO A 9 8.37 3.21 8.56
N MET A 10 8.70 2.03 9.07
CA MET A 10 7.79 1.28 9.94
C MET A 10 7.34 2.13 11.14
N PHE A 11 6.13 1.88 11.63
CA PHE A 11 5.50 2.59 12.75
C PHE A 11 5.21 4.08 12.50
N CYS A 12 5.15 4.54 11.25
CA CYS A 12 4.72 5.90 10.91
C CYS A 12 3.22 6.00 10.55
N GLU A 13 2.45 4.96 10.82
CA GLU A 13 0.99 4.88 10.66
C GLU A 13 0.48 4.97 9.21
N LYS A 14 1.24 4.50 8.22
CA LYS A 14 0.80 4.47 6.80
C LYS A 14 -0.55 3.76 6.62
N THR A 15 -0.60 2.48 7.02
CA THR A 15 -1.80 1.64 6.97
C THR A 15 -2.95 2.26 7.77
N GLY A 16 -2.67 2.81 8.97
CA GLY A 16 -3.69 3.47 9.78
C GLY A 16 -4.31 4.70 9.11
N ARG A 17 -3.52 5.46 8.36
CA ARG A 17 -4.05 6.60 7.60
C ARG A 17 -4.89 6.14 6.41
N MET A 18 -4.45 5.11 5.70
CA MET A 18 -5.21 4.50 4.62
C MET A 18 -6.54 3.92 5.13
N ILE A 19 -6.55 3.22 6.27
CA ILE A 19 -7.77 2.73 6.90
C ILE A 19 -8.72 3.89 7.27
N ARG A 20 -8.21 5.02 7.75
CA ARG A 20 -9.06 6.20 8.02
C ARG A 20 -9.72 6.74 6.75
N GLU A 21 -9.02 6.77 5.61
CA GLU A 21 -9.60 7.15 4.33
C GLU A 21 -10.71 6.18 3.91
N ILE A 22 -10.49 4.87 4.09
CA ILE A 22 -11.50 3.84 3.84
C ILE A 22 -12.75 4.10 4.72
N MET A 23 -12.55 4.28 6.03
CA MET A 23 -13.66 4.56 6.97
C MET A 23 -14.43 5.82 6.61
N VAL A 24 -13.78 6.88 6.12
CA VAL A 24 -14.46 8.10 5.65
C VAL A 24 -15.36 7.78 4.45
N LYS A 25 -14.90 6.96 3.51
CA LYS A 25 -15.69 6.54 2.35
C LYS A 25 -16.87 5.68 2.77
N GLU A 26 -16.69 4.70 3.66
CA GLU A 26 -17.75 3.85 4.22
C GLU A 26 -18.81 4.68 4.97
N HIS A 27 -18.40 5.64 5.81
CA HIS A 27 -19.32 6.58 6.47
C HIS A 27 -20.05 7.48 5.47
N GLY A 28 -19.46 7.74 4.32
CA GLY A 28 -20.07 8.41 3.17
C GLY A 28 -21.04 7.53 2.37
N GLY A 29 -21.20 6.26 2.76
CA GLY A 29 -22.12 5.30 2.12
C GLY A 29 -21.48 4.46 1.00
N TRP A 30 -20.15 4.47 0.86
CA TRP A 30 -19.45 3.59 -0.11
C TRP A 30 -19.37 2.17 0.41
N VAL A 31 -19.48 1.20 -0.50
CA VAL A 31 -19.51 -0.24 -0.20
C VAL A 31 -18.29 -0.93 -0.79
N GLN A 32 -17.58 -1.69 0.05
CA GLN A 32 -16.45 -2.52 -0.41
C GLN A 32 -16.96 -3.63 -1.35
N GLY A 33 -16.23 -3.86 -2.44
CA GLY A 33 -16.61 -4.80 -3.50
C GLY A 33 -17.53 -4.17 -4.56
N GLU A 34 -18.01 -2.94 -4.36
CA GLU A 34 -18.80 -2.16 -5.32
C GLU A 34 -18.10 -0.84 -5.67
N ASP A 35 -18.00 0.09 -4.70
CA ASP A 35 -17.40 1.42 -4.88
C ASP A 35 -15.89 1.44 -4.68
N PHE A 36 -15.36 0.54 -3.84
CA PHE A 36 -13.92 0.42 -3.59
C PHE A 36 -13.50 -1.02 -3.29
N GLU A 37 -12.22 -1.32 -3.48
CA GLU A 37 -11.62 -2.59 -3.10
C GLU A 37 -10.29 -2.38 -2.36
N VAL A 38 -9.93 -3.31 -1.49
CA VAL A 38 -8.72 -3.25 -0.65
C VAL A 38 -7.84 -4.45 -0.93
N PHE A 39 -6.57 -4.19 -1.17
CA PHE A 39 -5.54 -5.20 -1.47
C PHE A 39 -4.42 -5.17 -0.45
N ASN A 40 -3.91 -6.35 -0.12
CA ASN A 40 -2.65 -6.52 0.59
C ASN A 40 -1.78 -7.53 -0.16
N HIS A 41 -0.47 -7.48 0.02
CA HIS A 41 0.41 -8.46 -0.59
C HIS A 41 0.39 -9.78 0.18
N ALA A 42 0.30 -10.91 -0.53
CA ALA A 42 0.16 -12.26 0.06
C ALA A 42 1.32 -12.70 0.98
N THR A 43 2.46 -12.00 0.98
CA THR A 43 3.55 -12.23 1.93
C THR A 43 3.29 -11.63 3.31
N ASP A 44 2.33 -10.72 3.45
CA ASP A 44 1.99 -10.16 4.76
C ASP A 44 1.02 -11.07 5.52
N THR A 45 1.56 -11.88 6.41
CA THR A 45 0.79 -12.80 7.26
C THR A 45 0.73 -12.35 8.72
N ARG A 46 1.16 -11.11 9.03
CA ARG A 46 1.34 -10.63 10.42
C ARG A 46 0.04 -10.55 11.22
N TYR A 47 -1.07 -10.25 10.57
CA TYR A 47 -2.37 -10.04 11.21
C TYR A 47 -3.45 -11.05 10.79
N GLY A 48 -3.05 -12.14 10.10
CA GLY A 48 -3.94 -13.14 9.54
C GLY A 48 -4.25 -12.88 8.07
N ASP A 49 -4.81 -13.91 7.41
CA ASP A 49 -5.12 -13.84 5.98
C ASP A 49 -6.37 -12.97 5.73
N GLY A 50 -6.29 -12.09 4.77
CA GLY A 50 -7.44 -11.35 4.24
C GLY A 50 -7.84 -10.10 5.02
N VAL A 51 -6.93 -9.49 5.79
CA VAL A 51 -7.18 -8.19 6.45
C VAL A 51 -5.95 -7.31 6.41
N ILE A 52 -6.16 -5.99 6.29
CA ILE A 52 -5.16 -4.98 6.71
C ILE A 52 -5.50 -4.51 8.12
N SER A 53 -4.49 -4.22 8.93
CA SER A 53 -4.71 -3.89 10.34
C SER A 53 -3.81 -2.76 10.83
N THR A 54 -4.35 -1.91 11.71
CA THR A 54 -3.56 -0.94 12.47
C THR A 54 -2.94 -1.59 13.71
N HIS A 55 -1.93 -0.95 14.29
CA HIS A 55 -1.41 -1.34 15.61
C HIS A 55 -2.43 -1.17 16.73
N ASP A 56 -3.44 -0.32 16.56
CA ASP A 56 -4.50 -0.05 17.52
C ASP A 56 -5.68 -1.03 17.41
N GLY A 57 -5.64 -1.92 16.39
CA GLY A 57 -6.59 -3.02 16.23
C GLY A 57 -7.74 -2.76 15.25
N ASP A 58 -7.78 -1.60 14.57
CA ASP A 58 -8.71 -1.40 13.47
C ASP A 58 -8.35 -2.33 12.31
N GLN A 59 -9.35 -2.96 11.72
CA GLN A 59 -9.16 -3.94 10.64
C GLN A 59 -10.14 -3.66 9.49
N VAL A 60 -9.67 -3.88 8.27
CA VAL A 60 -10.48 -3.83 7.06
C VAL A 60 -10.21 -5.10 6.26
N PRO A 61 -11.25 -5.79 5.76
CA PRO A 61 -11.08 -6.92 4.85
C PRO A 61 -10.24 -6.53 3.63
N SER A 62 -9.40 -7.45 3.16
CA SER A 62 -8.57 -7.21 1.98
C SER A 62 -8.40 -8.47 1.13
N TYR A 63 -8.25 -8.29 -0.17
CA TYR A 63 -7.83 -9.35 -1.07
C TYR A 63 -6.30 -9.52 -1.00
N MET A 64 -5.85 -10.75 -0.76
CA MET A 64 -4.41 -11.08 -0.67
C MET A 64 -3.86 -11.37 -2.05
N ALA A 65 -3.34 -10.34 -2.73
CA ALA A 65 -2.78 -10.47 -4.06
C ALA A 65 -1.35 -11.06 -4.03
N LYS A 66 -1.06 -11.97 -4.94
CA LYS A 66 0.27 -12.61 -5.06
C LYS A 66 1.25 -11.74 -5.83
N ASP A 67 0.74 -11.01 -6.81
CA ASP A 67 1.48 -10.13 -7.70
C ASP A 67 0.55 -9.05 -8.28
N SER A 68 1.10 -8.16 -9.09
CA SER A 68 0.36 -7.05 -9.70
C SER A 68 -0.72 -7.49 -10.67
N PHE A 69 -0.52 -8.59 -11.40
CA PHE A 69 -1.54 -9.12 -12.33
C PHE A 69 -2.65 -9.87 -11.60
N ASP A 70 -2.38 -10.51 -10.46
CA ASP A 70 -3.41 -11.09 -9.60
C ASP A 70 -4.30 -9.98 -9.02
N LEU A 71 -3.72 -8.84 -8.64
CA LEU A 71 -4.46 -7.64 -8.23
C LEU A 71 -5.36 -7.14 -9.38
N LEU A 72 -4.79 -6.91 -10.57
CA LEU A 72 -5.54 -6.44 -11.74
C LEU A 72 -6.66 -7.43 -12.11
N GLY A 73 -6.36 -8.73 -12.18
CA GLY A 73 -7.29 -9.80 -12.53
C GLY A 73 -8.45 -9.97 -11.55
N LYS A 74 -8.32 -9.46 -10.30
CA LYS A 74 -9.43 -9.43 -9.35
C LYS A 74 -10.52 -8.45 -9.78
N ILE A 75 -10.16 -7.26 -10.26
CA ILE A 75 -11.11 -6.19 -10.60
C ILE A 75 -11.39 -6.05 -12.10
N ALA A 76 -10.52 -6.60 -12.94
CA ALA A 76 -10.61 -6.46 -14.39
C ALA A 76 -10.43 -7.80 -15.11
N GLU A 77 -10.84 -7.86 -16.36
CA GLU A 77 -10.66 -9.00 -17.25
C GLU A 77 -10.23 -8.55 -18.65
N TRP A 78 -9.54 -9.44 -19.36
CA TRP A 78 -9.10 -9.18 -20.72
C TRP A 78 -10.24 -9.45 -21.71
N ASP A 79 -10.71 -8.43 -22.43
CA ASP A 79 -11.81 -8.55 -23.40
C ASP A 79 -11.38 -9.05 -24.79
N GLY A 80 -10.07 -9.29 -24.98
CA GLY A 80 -9.44 -9.65 -26.26
C GLY A 80 -8.62 -8.52 -26.88
N SER A 81 -8.73 -7.28 -26.38
CA SER A 81 -7.99 -6.11 -26.84
C SER A 81 -7.37 -5.29 -25.70
N CYS A 82 -8.06 -5.20 -24.57
CA CYS A 82 -7.61 -4.45 -23.39
C CYS A 82 -8.22 -5.05 -22.09
N TRP A 83 -7.69 -4.60 -20.95
CA TRP A 83 -8.32 -4.90 -19.67
C TRP A 83 -9.50 -3.96 -19.46
N VAL A 84 -10.65 -4.52 -19.06
CA VAL A 84 -11.88 -3.80 -18.73
C VAL A 84 -12.35 -4.20 -17.34
N LEU A 85 -13.02 -3.31 -16.62
CA LEU A 85 -13.59 -3.67 -15.32
C LEU A 85 -14.59 -4.82 -15.47
N ARG A 86 -14.55 -5.77 -14.54
CA ARG A 86 -15.55 -6.84 -14.46
C ARG A 86 -16.91 -6.25 -14.15
N GLU A 87 -17.99 -6.96 -14.52
CA GLU A 87 -19.36 -6.51 -14.31
C GLU A 87 -19.64 -6.18 -12.84
N GLU A 88 -19.13 -7.00 -11.89
CA GLU A 88 -19.28 -6.78 -10.47
C GLU A 88 -18.51 -5.55 -9.93
N TYR A 89 -17.58 -5.01 -10.71
CA TYR A 89 -16.76 -3.82 -10.41
C TYR A 89 -17.05 -2.64 -11.34
N ALA A 90 -18.19 -2.66 -12.07
CA ALA A 90 -18.51 -1.62 -13.06
C ALA A 90 -18.59 -0.20 -12.46
N ASP A 91 -18.93 -0.09 -11.18
CA ASP A 91 -19.03 1.17 -10.43
C ASP A 91 -17.82 1.45 -9.54
N LEU A 92 -16.75 0.66 -9.66
CA LEU A 92 -15.53 0.81 -8.85
C LEU A 92 -14.88 2.19 -9.06
N LYS A 93 -14.68 2.92 -7.98
CA LYS A 93 -14.15 4.28 -7.97
C LYS A 93 -12.72 4.35 -7.43
N THR A 94 -12.37 3.43 -6.53
CA THR A 94 -11.10 3.51 -5.78
C THR A 94 -10.59 2.12 -5.44
N ILE A 95 -9.27 1.93 -5.52
CA ILE A 95 -8.58 0.82 -4.88
C ILE A 95 -7.58 1.31 -3.83
N PHE A 96 -7.41 0.51 -2.79
CA PHE A 96 -6.42 0.69 -1.74
C PHE A 96 -5.45 -0.49 -1.76
N VAL A 97 -4.15 -0.22 -1.77
CA VAL A 97 -3.10 -1.25 -1.82
C VAL A 97 -2.12 -1.04 -0.68
N ASP A 98 -2.13 -1.93 0.32
CA ASP A 98 -1.15 -1.92 1.41
C ASP A 98 0.06 -2.79 1.08
N GLU A 99 1.17 -2.55 1.77
CA GLU A 99 2.47 -3.23 1.61
C GLU A 99 2.94 -3.25 0.13
N ALA A 100 2.72 -2.13 -0.58
CA ALA A 100 3.01 -1.99 -2.01
C ALA A 100 4.47 -2.28 -2.38
N GLU A 101 5.41 -2.14 -1.43
CA GLU A 101 6.83 -2.43 -1.62
C GLU A 101 7.16 -3.90 -1.90
N PHE A 102 6.25 -4.82 -1.57
CA PHE A 102 6.48 -6.26 -1.77
C PHE A 102 6.00 -6.78 -3.11
N PHE A 103 5.23 -5.99 -3.85
CA PHE A 103 4.81 -6.35 -5.19
C PHE A 103 5.98 -6.37 -6.18
N ASP A 104 5.75 -7.00 -7.33
CA ASP A 104 6.69 -6.97 -8.46
C ASP A 104 6.75 -5.59 -9.14
N MET A 105 7.72 -5.42 -10.04
CA MET A 105 7.94 -4.16 -10.75
C MET A 105 6.80 -3.78 -11.72
N ASP A 106 6.00 -4.76 -12.13
CA ASP A 106 4.87 -4.54 -13.05
C ASP A 106 3.74 -3.76 -12.38
N LEU A 107 3.72 -3.70 -11.02
CA LEU A 107 2.75 -2.89 -10.27
C LEU A 107 2.75 -1.42 -10.74
N ILE A 108 3.89 -0.86 -11.14
CA ILE A 108 3.96 0.52 -11.64
C ILE A 108 3.08 0.70 -12.87
N GLY A 109 3.20 -0.21 -13.85
CA GLY A 109 2.39 -0.18 -15.07
C GLY A 109 0.93 -0.54 -14.82
N VAL A 110 0.67 -1.45 -13.88
CA VAL A 110 -0.70 -1.84 -13.49
C VAL A 110 -1.42 -0.68 -12.80
N VAL A 111 -0.76 0.04 -11.89
CA VAL A 111 -1.33 1.21 -11.22
C VAL A 111 -1.62 2.33 -12.21
N ASP A 112 -0.67 2.63 -13.11
CA ASP A 112 -0.87 3.63 -14.16
C ASP A 112 -2.05 3.24 -15.08
N TYR A 113 -2.16 1.97 -15.46
CA TYR A 113 -3.28 1.46 -16.26
C TYR A 113 -4.63 1.60 -15.54
N ILE A 114 -4.70 1.25 -14.25
CA ILE A 114 -5.91 1.35 -13.44
C ILE A 114 -6.38 2.81 -13.38
N ASP A 115 -5.46 3.74 -13.12
CA ASP A 115 -5.78 5.18 -13.09
C ASP A 115 -6.19 5.70 -14.46
N GLN A 116 -5.35 5.55 -15.48
CA GLN A 116 -5.53 6.20 -16.77
C GLN A 116 -6.57 5.53 -17.67
N MET A 117 -6.68 4.20 -17.64
CA MET A 117 -7.51 3.44 -18.58
C MET A 117 -8.80 2.93 -17.96
N LEU A 118 -8.77 2.52 -16.69
CA LEU A 118 -9.99 2.06 -16.01
C LEU A 118 -10.71 3.19 -15.27
N GLY A 119 -10.06 4.32 -15.05
CA GLY A 119 -10.66 5.50 -14.42
C GLY A 119 -10.88 5.35 -12.91
N VAL A 120 -10.03 4.55 -12.24
CA VAL A 120 -10.14 4.21 -10.82
C VAL A 120 -9.02 4.89 -10.04
N ASP A 121 -9.34 5.62 -8.97
CA ASP A 121 -8.36 6.23 -8.08
C ASP A 121 -7.55 5.15 -7.34
N VAL A 122 -6.25 5.38 -7.16
CA VAL A 122 -5.35 4.41 -6.51
C VAL A 122 -4.68 5.02 -5.29
N TYR A 123 -4.90 4.39 -4.14
CA TYR A 123 -4.24 4.73 -2.87
C TYR A 123 -3.25 3.61 -2.51
N LEU A 124 -1.99 3.98 -2.34
CA LEU A 124 -0.90 3.05 -2.06
C LEU A 124 -0.30 3.31 -0.67
N ALA A 125 0.01 2.29 0.09
CA ALA A 125 0.82 2.41 1.29
C ALA A 125 2.03 1.48 1.22
N GLY A 126 3.23 2.00 1.57
CA GLY A 126 4.45 1.20 1.49
C GLY A 126 5.69 1.89 2.04
N LEU A 127 6.75 1.11 2.25
CA LEU A 127 8.06 1.59 2.68
C LEU A 127 8.81 2.23 1.50
N ASP A 128 9.30 3.45 1.68
CA ASP A 128 10.11 4.13 0.66
C ASP A 128 11.59 3.76 0.71
N THR A 129 12.07 3.36 1.89
CA THR A 129 13.48 3.01 2.10
C THR A 129 13.64 1.71 2.91
N ASP A 130 14.71 0.98 2.62
CA ASP A 130 15.16 -0.13 3.43
C ASP A 130 15.80 0.35 4.76
N PHE A 131 16.21 -0.59 5.63
CA PHE A 131 16.86 -0.28 6.92
C PHE A 131 18.21 0.42 6.76
N ARG A 132 18.84 0.39 5.58
CA ARG A 132 20.08 1.09 5.24
C ARG A 132 19.81 2.53 4.78
N GLY A 133 18.52 2.92 4.63
CA GLY A 133 18.10 4.21 4.11
C GLY A 133 18.30 4.37 2.60
N LYS A 134 18.41 3.25 1.87
CA LYS A 134 18.38 3.24 0.41
C LYS A 134 16.94 3.09 -0.08
N PRO A 135 16.63 3.52 -1.32
CA PRO A 135 15.33 3.22 -1.91
C PRO A 135 14.97 1.74 -1.75
N PHE A 136 13.74 1.46 -1.32
CA PHE A 136 13.30 0.08 -1.13
C PHE A 136 13.41 -0.68 -2.46
N PRO A 137 13.99 -1.89 -2.49
CA PRO A 137 14.10 -2.67 -3.72
C PRO A 137 12.70 -3.15 -4.13
N GLY A 138 12.20 -2.71 -5.28
CA GLY A 138 10.86 -3.03 -5.77
C GLY A 138 10.16 -1.84 -6.41
N PRO A 139 8.83 -1.84 -6.54
CA PRO A 139 8.10 -0.86 -7.32
C PRO A 139 8.00 0.52 -6.66
N MET A 140 8.19 0.64 -5.33
CA MET A 140 7.97 1.89 -4.60
C MET A 140 8.66 3.13 -5.19
N PRO A 141 9.94 3.11 -5.63
CA PRO A 141 10.54 4.29 -6.25
C PRO A 141 9.81 4.76 -7.51
N GLY A 142 9.32 3.83 -8.33
CA GLY A 142 8.52 4.12 -9.52
C GLY A 142 7.13 4.62 -9.17
N LEU A 143 6.46 3.99 -8.22
CA LEU A 143 5.13 4.41 -7.72
C LEU A 143 5.18 5.83 -7.14
N LEU A 144 6.21 6.17 -6.36
CA LEU A 144 6.43 7.52 -5.86
C LEU A 144 6.65 8.56 -6.98
N ALA A 145 7.24 8.13 -8.11
CA ALA A 145 7.49 9.01 -9.25
C ALA A 145 6.24 9.32 -10.06
N ILE A 146 5.29 8.37 -10.16
CA ILE A 146 4.02 8.55 -10.90
C ILE A 146 2.87 9.07 -10.03
N ALA A 147 3.03 9.09 -8.69
CA ALA A 147 1.99 9.54 -7.79
C ALA A 147 1.71 11.05 -7.94
N ASP A 148 0.42 11.42 -8.01
CA ASP A 148 -0.02 12.83 -7.98
C ASP A 148 0.23 13.47 -6.62
N ARG A 149 0.13 12.66 -5.54
CA ARG A 149 0.38 13.10 -4.16
C ARG A 149 1.17 12.07 -3.39
N VAL A 150 2.21 12.54 -2.72
CA VAL A 150 3.05 11.72 -1.84
C VAL A 150 2.98 12.26 -0.41
N HIS A 151 2.45 11.43 0.50
CA HIS A 151 2.39 11.70 1.92
C HIS A 151 3.51 10.96 2.63
N LYS A 152 4.62 11.67 2.88
CA LYS A 152 5.79 11.08 3.54
C LYS A 152 5.81 11.39 5.02
N TYR A 153 5.69 10.36 5.83
CA TYR A 153 5.58 10.44 7.29
C TYR A 153 6.89 10.11 8.00
N LYS A 154 6.95 10.52 9.27
CA LYS A 154 8.00 10.13 10.20
C LYS A 154 7.39 9.29 11.33
N ALA A 155 8.13 8.30 11.80
CA ALA A 155 7.76 7.57 13.01
C ALA A 155 8.30 8.30 14.25
N GLY A 156 7.76 7.98 15.44
CA GLY A 156 8.39 8.40 16.69
C GLY A 156 9.74 7.71 16.86
N CYS A 157 10.79 8.45 17.18
CA CYS A 157 12.10 7.88 17.48
C CYS A 157 12.02 6.95 18.69
N LYS A 158 12.46 5.70 18.54
CA LYS A 158 12.51 4.69 19.61
C LYS A 158 13.93 4.45 20.13
N SER A 159 14.86 5.40 19.92
CA SER A 159 16.20 5.31 20.54
C SER A 159 16.10 5.36 22.06
N GLU A 160 17.05 4.72 22.76
CA GLU A 160 17.11 4.72 24.22
C GLU A 160 17.21 6.14 24.81
N GLU A 161 17.80 7.06 24.07
CA GLU A 161 17.97 8.47 24.46
C GLU A 161 16.66 9.28 24.44
N LYS A 162 15.56 8.72 23.95
CA LYS A 162 14.24 9.39 23.84
C LYS A 162 14.36 10.81 23.31
N CYS A 163 15.04 10.98 22.17
CA CYS A 163 15.36 12.30 21.62
C CYS A 163 14.13 13.14 21.23
N GLY A 164 12.92 12.57 21.18
CA GLY A 164 11.69 13.28 20.80
C GLY A 164 11.57 13.62 19.31
N GLU A 165 12.58 13.29 18.52
CA GLU A 165 12.62 13.61 17.09
C GLU A 165 11.84 12.59 16.25
N GLY A 166 11.47 13.00 15.04
CA GLY A 166 10.84 12.11 14.07
C GLY A 166 11.88 11.21 13.38
N ALA A 167 11.70 9.89 13.49
CA ALA A 167 12.51 8.90 12.79
C ALA A 167 12.11 8.81 11.31
N THR A 168 13.10 8.82 10.43
CA THR A 168 12.93 8.74 8.97
C THR A 168 13.33 7.41 8.36
N ARG A 169 13.80 6.46 9.18
CA ARG A 169 14.29 5.15 8.74
C ARG A 169 13.85 4.06 9.70
N THR A 170 13.59 2.89 9.14
CA THR A 170 13.36 1.66 9.90
C THR A 170 14.70 1.14 10.44
N GLN A 171 14.74 0.75 11.71
CA GLN A 171 15.89 0.04 12.29
C GLN A 171 15.60 -1.46 12.25
N ARG A 172 16.42 -2.23 11.55
CA ARG A 172 16.40 -3.69 11.63
C ARG A 172 17.26 -4.14 12.79
N ILE A 173 16.73 -5.03 13.62
CA ILE A 173 17.44 -5.61 14.76
C ILE A 173 17.65 -7.10 14.48
N VAL A 174 18.88 -7.57 14.63
CA VAL A 174 19.26 -8.98 14.53
C VAL A 174 19.96 -9.37 15.82
N ASN A 175 19.44 -10.41 16.50
CA ASN A 175 19.97 -10.87 17.80
C ASN A 175 20.09 -9.75 18.85
N GLY A 176 19.16 -8.81 18.88
CA GLY A 176 19.13 -7.70 19.85
C GLY A 176 20.06 -6.53 19.55
N VAL A 177 20.80 -6.56 18.44
CA VAL A 177 21.67 -5.47 17.98
C VAL A 177 21.23 -4.94 16.62
N PRO A 178 21.51 -3.66 16.30
CA PRO A 178 21.25 -3.13 14.96
C PRO A 178 21.94 -3.97 13.88
N ALA A 179 21.18 -4.32 12.84
CA ALA A 179 21.71 -5.07 11.70
C ALA A 179 22.87 -4.32 11.04
N GLY A 180 23.90 -5.04 10.65
CA GLY A 180 24.99 -4.51 9.87
C GLY A 180 24.59 -4.21 8.42
N TYR A 181 25.46 -3.51 7.71
CA TYR A 181 25.15 -3.08 6.33
C TYR A 181 24.99 -4.27 5.35
N HIS A 182 25.53 -5.43 5.68
CA HIS A 182 25.54 -6.65 4.85
C HIS A 182 24.67 -7.79 5.41
N ASP A 183 23.91 -7.54 6.48
CA ASP A 183 23.02 -8.54 7.09
C ASP A 183 21.70 -8.72 6.33
#